data_1be02b879107f31d57660e64a52bbe8e
#
_entry.id   1be02b879107f31d57660e64a52bbe8e
#
_cell.length_a   1.000
_cell.length_b   1.000
_cell.length_c   1.000
_cell.angle_alpha   90.00
_cell.angle_beta   90.00
_cell.angle_gamma   90.00
#
_symmetry.space_group_name_H-M   'P 1'
#
loop_
_entity.id
_entity.type
_entity.pdbx_description
1 polymer ?
#
loop_
_entity_poly.entity_id
_entity_poly.type
_entity_poly.pdbx_seq_one_letter_code
_entity_poly.pdbx_strand_id
1 'polypeptide(L)'
;MDYSDAPQVLRDFLIYHETICGHSKATVDQYYLDLRMFLRFLKLDRGLAPRTAELDEISIADVGISFLRTVTLTEVYSFLAYLSRDRVKQPNAHELEYGLSANSRARKIAAIRSFFKYLTVKAKLLEENPVQDLDSPKIPKTLPHYLTLEESKRLLSVVDGKNKERDYCILCIFLNCGLRISELVGLNLQDDHGDSLRILGKGNKERVVYLNDACREALDRYLAVRSEIAPPRTTAMFLSNRRTRISCDSVQVMVKKNLTRAGLDASQYSTHKLRHTAATLMLQNGVDVRTLQEAVSYTHLTLPTILLV
;
A
#
# COMPACT_ATOMS: atom_id res chain seq x y z
N MET A 1 11.70 -10.89 4.43
CA MET A 1 12.90 -10.38 3.72
C MET A 1 14.14 -10.86 4.47
N ASP A 2 15.24 -11.13 3.77
CA ASP A 2 16.53 -11.43 4.40
C ASP A 2 17.24 -10.11 4.77
N TYR A 3 17.74 -10.02 5.99
CA TYR A 3 18.51 -8.87 6.53
C TYR A 3 19.98 -9.22 6.79
N SER A 4 20.51 -10.27 6.13
CA SER A 4 21.89 -10.73 6.33
C SER A 4 22.93 -9.65 6.04
N ASP A 5 22.69 -8.76 5.07
CA ASP A 5 23.51 -7.60 4.72
C ASP A 5 23.33 -6.39 5.68
N ALA A 6 22.39 -6.44 6.62
CA ALA A 6 22.18 -5.34 7.56
C ALA A 6 23.27 -5.30 8.63
N PRO A 7 23.92 -4.15 8.87
CA PRO A 7 24.81 -3.97 10.03
C PRO A 7 24.02 -4.05 11.34
N GLN A 8 24.70 -4.35 12.45
CA GLN A 8 24.06 -4.55 13.75
C GLN A 8 23.16 -3.36 14.15
N VAL A 9 23.65 -2.15 13.99
CA VAL A 9 22.92 -0.92 14.33
C VAL A 9 21.60 -0.77 13.55
N LEU A 10 21.56 -1.27 12.32
CA LEU A 10 20.34 -1.26 11.51
C LEU A 10 19.40 -2.39 11.95
N ARG A 11 19.92 -3.58 12.25
CA ARG A 11 19.11 -4.69 12.80
C ARG A 11 18.42 -4.29 14.10
N ASP A 12 19.13 -3.65 15.01
CA ASP A 12 18.60 -3.18 16.30
C ASP A 12 17.45 -2.17 16.08
N PHE A 13 17.61 -1.25 15.12
CA PHE A 13 16.54 -0.33 14.72
C PHE A 13 15.32 -1.05 14.17
N LEU A 14 15.49 -2.04 13.30
CA LEU A 14 14.40 -2.81 12.72
C LEU A 14 13.66 -3.62 13.80
N ILE A 15 14.40 -4.28 14.71
CA ILE A 15 13.84 -5.00 15.85
C ILE A 15 13.04 -4.05 16.75
N TYR A 16 13.59 -2.87 17.08
CA TYR A 16 12.88 -1.86 17.87
C TYR A 16 11.54 -1.47 17.24
N HIS A 17 11.52 -1.24 15.92
CA HIS A 17 10.30 -0.89 15.22
C HIS A 17 9.29 -2.03 15.14
N GLU A 18 9.74 -3.26 14.99
CA GLU A 18 8.87 -4.44 14.97
C GLU A 18 8.29 -4.74 16.35
N THR A 19 9.15 -4.82 17.38
CA THR A 19 8.78 -5.34 18.70
C THR A 19 8.24 -4.29 19.67
N ILE A 20 8.82 -3.08 19.65
CA ILE A 20 8.44 -2.01 20.59
C ILE A 20 7.40 -1.08 19.97
N CYS A 21 7.61 -0.67 18.71
CA CYS A 21 6.65 0.22 18.03
C CYS A 21 5.44 -0.52 17.42
N GLY A 22 5.49 -1.85 17.34
CA GLY A 22 4.40 -2.66 16.78
C GLY A 22 4.17 -2.44 15.28
N HIS A 23 5.20 -2.04 14.53
CA HIS A 23 5.08 -1.86 13.10
C HIS A 23 4.94 -3.20 12.38
N SER A 24 4.14 -3.19 11.29
CA SER A 24 3.99 -4.38 10.47
C SER A 24 5.29 -4.78 9.79
N LYS A 25 5.46 -6.08 9.53
CA LYS A 25 6.62 -6.61 8.80
C LYS A 25 6.89 -5.86 7.50
N ALA A 26 5.84 -5.53 6.72
CA ALA A 26 5.98 -4.76 5.49
C ALA A 26 6.56 -3.34 5.72
N THR A 27 6.23 -2.69 6.84
CA THR A 27 6.79 -1.39 7.21
C THR A 27 8.28 -1.51 7.57
N VAL A 28 8.63 -2.55 8.32
CA VAL A 28 10.01 -2.85 8.72
C VAL A 28 10.87 -3.20 7.50
N ASP A 29 10.35 -4.05 6.60
CA ASP A 29 10.99 -4.38 5.32
C ASP A 29 11.25 -3.12 4.49
N GLN A 30 10.29 -2.19 4.49
CA GLN A 30 10.42 -0.94 3.75
C GLN A 30 11.48 0.00 4.37
N TYR A 31 11.57 0.08 5.70
CA TYR A 31 12.65 0.80 6.38
C TYR A 31 14.02 0.22 6.00
N TYR A 32 14.15 -1.11 6.02
CA TYR A 32 15.39 -1.75 5.60
C TYR A 32 15.78 -1.38 4.17
N LEU A 33 14.87 -1.49 3.21
CA LEU A 33 15.15 -1.16 1.81
C LEU A 33 15.56 0.30 1.60
N ASP A 34 14.89 1.23 2.30
CA ASP A 34 15.18 2.64 2.18
C ASP A 34 16.54 3.00 2.80
N LEU A 35 16.84 2.46 3.98
CA LEU A 35 18.10 2.70 4.67
C LEU A 35 19.26 1.96 3.99
N ARG A 36 19.06 0.73 3.50
CA ARG A 36 20.07 0.02 2.71
C ARG A 36 20.49 0.82 1.48
N MET A 37 19.53 1.38 0.75
CA MET A 37 19.83 2.22 -0.41
C MET A 37 20.60 3.47 -0.01
N PHE A 38 20.25 4.12 1.09
CA PHE A 38 20.94 5.31 1.59
C PHE A 38 22.39 4.99 1.99
N LEU A 39 22.62 3.92 2.75
CA LEU A 39 23.94 3.52 3.20
C LEU A 39 24.85 3.09 2.03
N ARG A 40 24.30 2.40 1.04
CA ARG A 40 25.00 2.05 -0.20
C ARG A 40 25.43 3.28 -0.99
N PHE A 41 24.51 4.26 -1.12
CA PHE A 41 24.83 5.54 -1.73
C PHE A 41 25.97 6.26 -1.00
N LEU A 42 25.91 6.35 0.32
CA LEU A 42 26.98 6.98 1.10
C LEU A 42 28.35 6.29 0.93
N LYS A 43 28.37 4.96 0.85
CA LYS A 43 29.64 4.22 0.58
C LYS A 43 30.20 4.55 -0.80
N LEU A 44 29.34 4.63 -1.82
CA LEU A 44 29.74 4.99 -3.16
C LEU A 44 30.22 6.44 -3.24
N ASP A 45 29.48 7.37 -2.67
CA ASP A 45 29.79 8.81 -2.65
C ASP A 45 31.11 9.13 -1.94
N ARG A 46 31.39 8.41 -0.84
CA ARG A 46 32.64 8.49 -0.08
C ARG A 46 33.83 7.74 -0.70
N GLY A 47 33.64 7.09 -1.86
CA GLY A 47 34.68 6.28 -2.50
C GLY A 47 35.06 5.00 -1.75
N LEU A 48 34.21 4.49 -0.87
CA LEU A 48 34.40 3.23 -0.14
C LEU A 48 33.92 2.00 -0.93
N ALA A 49 33.41 2.21 -2.13
CA ALA A 49 33.07 1.19 -3.09
C ALA A 49 33.57 1.63 -4.48
N PRO A 50 33.89 0.69 -5.39
CA PRO A 50 34.29 1.01 -6.76
C PRO A 50 33.24 1.88 -7.45
N ARG A 51 33.66 2.93 -8.16
CA ARG A 51 32.72 3.80 -8.91
C ARG A 51 31.92 3.07 -9.98
N THR A 52 32.41 1.95 -10.44
CA THR A 52 31.76 1.08 -11.42
C THR A 52 30.79 0.07 -10.80
N ALA A 53 30.73 -0.02 -9.46
CA ALA A 53 29.85 -0.97 -8.79
C ALA A 53 28.39 -0.52 -8.92
N GLU A 54 27.53 -1.46 -9.27
CA GLU A 54 26.09 -1.25 -9.20
C GLU A 54 25.66 -1.02 -7.73
N LEU A 55 24.82 -0.01 -7.51
CA LEU A 55 24.41 0.35 -6.15
C LEU A 55 23.82 -0.84 -5.38
N ASP A 56 23.13 -1.73 -6.09
CA ASP A 56 22.45 -2.88 -5.50
C ASP A 56 23.42 -4.02 -5.09
N GLU A 57 24.69 -3.97 -5.52
CA GLU A 57 25.75 -4.94 -5.19
C GLU A 57 26.61 -4.52 -3.99
N ILE A 58 26.55 -3.25 -3.60
CA ILE A 58 27.36 -2.73 -2.48
C ILE A 58 26.87 -3.30 -1.15
N SER A 59 27.73 -4.06 -0.45
CA SER A 59 27.41 -4.53 0.90
C SER A 59 27.44 -3.37 1.91
N ILE A 60 26.53 -3.43 2.88
CA ILE A 60 26.47 -2.48 4.01
C ILE A 60 26.81 -3.13 5.36
N ALA A 61 27.19 -4.41 5.36
CA ALA A 61 27.42 -5.18 6.57
C ALA A 61 28.52 -4.59 7.50
N ASP A 62 29.48 -3.87 6.92
CA ASP A 62 30.60 -3.20 7.60
C ASP A 62 30.26 -1.78 8.12
N VAL A 63 29.05 -1.28 7.89
CA VAL A 63 28.65 0.05 8.36
C VAL A 63 28.46 0.05 9.87
N GLY A 64 29.43 0.63 10.58
CA GLY A 64 29.40 0.79 12.03
C GLY A 64 28.96 2.18 12.48
N ILE A 65 28.93 2.37 13.80
CA ILE A 65 28.55 3.64 14.41
C ILE A 65 29.54 4.78 14.06
N SER A 66 30.83 4.47 13.88
CA SER A 66 31.86 5.43 13.46
C SER A 66 31.54 6.02 12.09
N PHE A 67 31.08 5.19 11.13
CA PHE A 67 30.62 5.64 9.83
C PHE A 67 29.37 6.55 9.92
N LEU A 68 28.42 6.16 10.78
CA LEU A 68 27.16 6.91 10.94
C LEU A 68 27.37 8.26 11.65
N ARG A 69 28.36 8.34 12.55
CA ARG A 69 28.71 9.56 13.27
C ARG A 69 29.23 10.67 12.34
N THR A 70 29.83 10.30 11.21
CA THR A 70 30.39 11.25 10.25
C THR A 70 29.43 11.65 9.14
N VAL A 71 28.17 11.16 9.17
CA VAL A 71 27.15 11.55 8.18
C VAL A 71 26.78 13.01 8.36
N THR A 72 26.72 13.72 7.25
CA THR A 72 26.37 15.15 7.21
C THR A 72 25.06 15.39 6.50
N LEU A 73 24.42 16.53 6.79
CA LEU A 73 23.20 16.96 6.09
C LEU A 73 23.44 17.15 4.57
N THR A 74 24.64 17.59 4.19
CA THR A 74 25.04 17.73 2.79
C THR A 74 25.03 16.41 2.04
N GLU A 75 25.51 15.33 2.63
CA GLU A 75 25.47 14.00 2.01
C GLU A 75 24.02 13.49 1.85
N VAL A 76 23.14 13.83 2.79
CA VAL A 76 21.70 13.51 2.62
C VAL A 76 21.11 14.30 1.46
N TYR A 77 21.48 15.56 1.28
CA TYR A 77 21.05 16.34 0.11
C TYR A 77 21.61 15.77 -1.20
N SER A 78 22.88 15.32 -1.22
CA SER A 78 23.45 14.61 -2.37
C SER A 78 22.66 13.35 -2.71
N PHE A 79 22.28 12.56 -1.70
CA PHE A 79 21.40 11.39 -1.90
C PHE A 79 20.04 11.78 -2.49
N LEU A 80 19.43 12.85 -2.01
CA LEU A 80 18.16 13.34 -2.53
C LEU A 80 18.27 13.84 -3.98
N ALA A 81 19.38 14.47 -4.33
CA ALA A 81 19.68 14.88 -5.70
C ALA A 81 19.79 13.64 -6.61
N TYR A 82 20.56 12.63 -6.21
CA TYR A 82 20.65 11.34 -6.88
C TYR A 82 19.26 10.70 -7.09
N LEU A 83 18.45 10.61 -6.03
CA LEU A 83 17.09 10.05 -6.12
C LEU A 83 16.19 10.83 -7.08
N SER A 84 16.43 12.12 -7.22
CA SER A 84 15.62 13.04 -8.01
C SER A 84 15.96 13.02 -9.51
N ARG A 85 17.21 12.72 -9.87
CA ARG A 85 17.74 12.92 -11.23
C ARG A 85 18.25 11.61 -11.85
N ASP A 86 18.98 10.82 -11.07
CA ASP A 86 19.84 9.75 -11.61
C ASP A 86 19.29 8.35 -11.34
N ARG A 87 18.47 8.20 -10.30
CA ARG A 87 17.90 6.88 -9.95
C ARG A 87 16.90 6.41 -10.99
N VAL A 88 17.18 5.27 -11.63
CA VAL A 88 16.26 4.60 -12.55
C VAL A 88 15.03 4.10 -11.79
N LYS A 89 13.83 4.41 -12.27
CA LYS A 89 12.57 3.99 -11.62
C LYS A 89 12.34 2.50 -11.75
N GLN A 90 12.50 1.97 -12.95
CA GLN A 90 12.28 0.55 -13.28
C GLN A 90 13.41 0.08 -14.18
N PRO A 91 14.44 -0.61 -13.65
CA PRO A 91 15.60 -1.05 -14.44
C PRO A 91 15.27 -1.96 -15.62
N ASN A 92 14.15 -2.68 -15.53
CA ASN A 92 13.70 -3.65 -16.56
C ASN A 92 12.62 -3.08 -17.50
N ALA A 93 12.35 -1.79 -17.49
CA ALA A 93 11.41 -1.17 -18.43
C ALA A 93 12.04 -0.99 -19.82
N HIS A 94 11.21 -1.03 -20.89
CA HIS A 94 11.67 -0.77 -22.26
C HIS A 94 12.22 0.64 -22.42
N GLU A 95 11.67 1.60 -21.70
CA GLU A 95 12.18 2.97 -21.62
C GLU A 95 12.59 3.27 -20.17
N LEU A 96 13.83 3.73 -20.00
CA LEU A 96 14.35 4.07 -18.68
C LEU A 96 13.82 5.43 -18.23
N GLU A 97 13.00 5.43 -17.22
CA GLU A 97 12.58 6.64 -16.54
C GLU A 97 13.48 6.91 -15.34
N TYR A 98 13.95 8.14 -15.23
CA TYR A 98 14.82 8.61 -14.15
C TYR A 98 14.06 9.46 -13.14
N GLY A 99 14.58 9.47 -11.91
CA GLY A 99 14.08 10.30 -10.83
C GLY A 99 12.83 9.74 -10.14
N LEU A 100 12.89 9.60 -8.82
CA LEU A 100 11.77 9.16 -8.01
C LEU A 100 10.78 10.31 -7.75
N SER A 101 9.50 9.97 -7.60
CA SER A 101 8.45 10.93 -7.23
C SER A 101 8.74 11.60 -5.88
N ALA A 102 8.18 12.80 -5.66
CA ALA A 102 8.29 13.51 -4.40
C ALA A 102 7.80 12.68 -3.21
N ASN A 103 6.72 11.90 -3.37
CA ASN A 103 6.21 10.98 -2.35
C ASN A 103 7.23 9.88 -2.00
N SER A 104 7.87 9.27 -3.00
CA SER A 104 8.88 8.24 -2.78
C SER A 104 10.11 8.79 -2.07
N ARG A 105 10.53 10.02 -2.42
CA ARG A 105 11.64 10.71 -1.74
C ARG A 105 11.29 11.07 -0.30
N ALA A 106 10.08 11.61 -0.05
CA ALA A 106 9.60 11.94 1.29
C ALA A 106 9.56 10.71 2.21
N ARG A 107 9.14 9.55 1.68
CA ARG A 107 9.16 8.29 2.43
C ARG A 107 10.57 7.89 2.85
N LYS A 108 11.55 7.99 1.94
CA LYS A 108 12.97 7.69 2.25
C LYS A 108 13.54 8.64 3.29
N ILE A 109 13.21 9.94 3.20
CA ILE A 109 13.56 10.92 4.23
C ILE A 109 12.97 10.53 5.58
N ALA A 110 11.71 10.12 5.63
CA ALA A 110 11.08 9.69 6.88
C ALA A 110 11.81 8.49 7.51
N ALA A 111 12.29 7.54 6.69
CA ALA A 111 13.09 6.41 7.15
C ALA A 111 14.44 6.87 7.72
N ILE A 112 15.16 7.76 7.02
CA ILE A 112 16.45 8.33 7.47
C ILE A 112 16.28 9.09 8.79
N ARG A 113 15.27 9.97 8.87
CA ARG A 113 14.96 10.71 10.10
C ARG A 113 14.64 9.79 11.27
N SER A 114 13.83 8.76 11.03
CA SER A 114 13.47 7.78 12.05
C SER A 114 14.70 7.03 12.56
N PHE A 115 15.60 6.65 11.66
CA PHE A 115 16.84 5.94 12.00
C PHE A 115 17.78 6.78 12.85
N PHE A 116 18.11 7.99 12.42
CA PHE A 116 18.99 8.88 13.17
C PHE A 116 18.37 9.32 14.51
N LYS A 117 17.06 9.55 14.55
CA LYS A 117 16.35 9.80 15.81
C LYS A 117 16.44 8.62 16.76
N TYR A 118 16.33 7.38 16.27
CA TYR A 118 16.54 6.19 17.08
C TYR A 118 17.96 6.13 17.64
N LEU A 119 18.98 6.34 16.81
CA LEU A 119 20.38 6.31 17.22
C LEU A 119 20.72 7.36 18.28
N THR A 120 20.14 8.55 18.19
CA THR A 120 20.40 9.66 19.11
C THR A 120 19.57 9.54 20.38
N VAL A 121 18.26 9.32 20.28
CA VAL A 121 17.32 9.44 21.41
C VAL A 121 17.13 8.12 22.14
N LYS A 122 17.07 6.99 21.41
CA LYS A 122 16.73 5.69 22.00
C LYS A 122 17.97 4.88 22.30
N ALA A 123 18.80 4.64 21.29
CA ALA A 123 20.02 3.85 21.46
C ALA A 123 21.17 4.65 22.11
N LYS A 124 21.12 5.99 22.07
CA LYS A 124 22.15 6.91 22.59
C LYS A 124 23.56 6.60 22.07
N LEU A 125 23.64 6.19 20.80
CA LEU A 125 24.89 5.87 20.11
C LEU A 125 25.50 7.09 19.40
N LEU A 126 24.69 8.12 19.17
CA LEU A 126 25.10 9.41 18.63
C LEU A 126 24.76 10.51 19.65
N GLU A 127 25.65 11.50 19.79
CA GLU A 127 25.44 12.67 20.64
C GLU A 127 24.46 13.65 20.00
N GLU A 128 24.62 13.88 18.68
CA GLU A 128 23.80 14.78 17.91
C GLU A 128 23.13 14.07 16.73
N ASN A 129 21.98 14.58 16.33
CA ASN A 129 21.25 14.07 15.16
C ASN A 129 21.68 14.85 13.91
N PRO A 130 22.48 14.26 12.99
CA PRO A 130 23.00 14.98 11.82
C PRO A 130 21.91 15.38 10.81
N VAL A 131 20.69 14.87 10.96
CA VAL A 131 19.56 15.14 10.07
C VAL A 131 18.38 15.82 10.79
N GLN A 132 18.66 16.51 11.90
CA GLN A 132 17.61 17.16 12.69
C GLN A 132 16.86 18.19 11.86
N ASP A 133 17.57 18.98 11.07
CA ASP A 133 17.04 20.08 10.24
C ASP A 133 16.71 19.65 8.79
N LEU A 134 16.64 18.34 8.55
CA LEU A 134 16.30 17.82 7.24
C LEU A 134 14.83 18.06 6.91
N ASP A 135 14.55 18.91 5.94
CA ASP A 135 13.20 19.16 5.46
C ASP A 135 12.64 18.04 4.57
N SER A 136 11.33 17.88 4.60
CA SER A 136 10.64 17.00 3.66
C SER A 136 10.39 17.71 2.33
N PRO A 137 10.54 17.01 1.17
CA PRO A 137 10.22 17.61 -0.12
C PRO A 137 8.78 18.10 -0.16
N LYS A 138 8.55 19.24 -0.77
CA LYS A 138 7.18 19.71 -1.04
C LYS A 138 6.50 18.73 -1.98
N ILE A 139 5.38 18.16 -1.53
CA ILE A 139 4.54 17.26 -2.32
C ILE A 139 3.44 18.13 -2.95
N PRO A 140 3.35 18.22 -4.28
CA PRO A 140 2.25 18.89 -4.92
C PRO A 140 0.93 18.23 -4.52
N LYS A 141 -0.03 19.03 -4.04
CA LYS A 141 -1.39 18.55 -3.77
C LYS A 141 -2.10 18.41 -5.12
N THR A 142 -2.28 17.19 -5.58
CA THR A 142 -3.12 16.89 -6.74
C THR A 142 -4.54 16.63 -6.27
N LEU A 143 -5.53 17.08 -7.05
CA LEU A 143 -6.93 16.74 -6.80
C LEU A 143 -7.09 15.21 -6.90
N PRO A 144 -7.83 14.59 -5.98
CA PRO A 144 -8.08 13.16 -6.04
C PRO A 144 -8.85 12.80 -7.32
N HIS A 145 -8.32 11.88 -8.11
CA HIS A 145 -9.08 11.30 -9.22
C HIS A 145 -9.99 10.21 -8.67
N TYR A 146 -11.27 10.31 -8.95
CA TYR A 146 -12.31 9.34 -8.61
C TYR A 146 -13.23 9.13 -9.80
N LEU A 147 -13.92 8.00 -9.86
CA LEU A 147 -14.91 7.71 -10.90
C LEU A 147 -16.22 8.47 -10.59
N THR A 148 -16.82 9.03 -11.63
CA THR A 148 -18.20 9.51 -11.54
C THR A 148 -19.16 8.34 -11.33
N LEU A 149 -20.42 8.62 -10.99
CA LEU A 149 -21.46 7.60 -10.87
C LEU A 149 -21.65 6.83 -12.19
N GLU A 150 -21.68 7.54 -13.30
CA GLU A 150 -21.85 6.93 -14.63
C GLU A 150 -20.64 6.07 -15.04
N GLU A 151 -19.42 6.51 -14.72
CA GLU A 151 -18.21 5.71 -14.94
C GLU A 151 -18.20 4.46 -14.05
N SER A 152 -18.68 4.57 -12.81
CA SER A 152 -18.80 3.44 -11.88
C SER A 152 -19.81 2.41 -12.38
N LYS A 153 -20.96 2.84 -12.87
CA LYS A 153 -21.97 1.97 -13.51
C LYS A 153 -21.40 1.31 -14.76
N ARG A 154 -20.73 2.07 -15.63
CA ARG A 154 -20.08 1.55 -16.83
C ARG A 154 -19.00 0.51 -16.48
N LEU A 155 -18.21 0.73 -15.44
CA LEU A 155 -17.23 -0.25 -14.96
C LEU A 155 -17.89 -1.57 -14.54
N LEU A 156 -19.02 -1.53 -13.86
CA LEU A 156 -19.77 -2.72 -13.47
C LEU A 156 -20.40 -3.44 -14.66
N SER A 157 -20.91 -2.70 -15.65
CA SER A 157 -21.62 -3.26 -16.81
C SER A 157 -20.72 -4.05 -17.78
N VAL A 158 -19.41 -3.78 -17.80
CA VAL A 158 -18.46 -4.44 -18.71
C VAL A 158 -17.85 -5.71 -18.15
N VAL A 159 -18.22 -6.09 -16.91
CA VAL A 159 -17.66 -7.28 -16.27
C VAL A 159 -18.18 -8.53 -16.96
N ASP A 160 -17.25 -9.31 -17.52
CA ASP A 160 -17.58 -10.50 -18.29
C ASP A 160 -16.46 -11.57 -18.20
N GLY A 161 -16.83 -12.82 -18.58
CA GLY A 161 -15.94 -13.96 -18.65
C GLY A 161 -16.14 -14.96 -17.50
N LYS A 162 -15.27 -15.96 -17.43
CA LYS A 162 -15.38 -17.12 -16.52
C LYS A 162 -15.59 -16.74 -15.04
N ASN A 163 -15.03 -15.62 -14.59
CA ASN A 163 -15.10 -15.18 -13.20
C ASN A 163 -16.04 -13.98 -13.01
N LYS A 164 -17.03 -13.82 -13.90
CA LYS A 164 -17.94 -12.67 -13.91
C LYS A 164 -18.53 -12.37 -12.53
N GLU A 165 -19.13 -13.37 -11.89
CA GLU A 165 -19.82 -13.17 -10.60
C GLU A 165 -18.84 -12.74 -9.50
N ARG A 166 -17.64 -13.31 -9.45
CA ARG A 166 -16.58 -12.92 -8.51
C ARG A 166 -16.12 -11.48 -8.75
N ASP A 167 -15.78 -11.17 -10.00
CA ASP A 167 -15.18 -9.89 -10.38
C ASP A 167 -16.19 -8.76 -10.22
N TYR A 168 -17.46 -9.01 -10.54
CA TYR A 168 -18.55 -8.08 -10.30
C TYR A 168 -18.78 -7.83 -8.81
N CYS A 169 -18.85 -8.88 -8.00
CA CYS A 169 -18.99 -8.77 -6.55
C CYS A 169 -17.84 -7.95 -5.93
N ILE A 170 -16.59 -8.22 -6.31
CA ILE A 170 -15.42 -7.48 -5.82
C ILE A 170 -15.52 -5.99 -6.17
N LEU A 171 -15.87 -5.64 -7.40
CA LEU A 171 -16.04 -4.25 -7.83
C LEU A 171 -17.20 -3.56 -7.13
N CYS A 172 -18.32 -4.27 -6.97
CA CYS A 172 -19.49 -3.77 -6.24
C CYS A 172 -19.12 -3.41 -4.79
N ILE A 173 -18.41 -4.31 -4.09
CA ILE A 173 -17.94 -4.07 -2.71
C ILE A 173 -16.94 -2.91 -2.66
N PHE A 174 -16.01 -2.79 -3.60
CA PHE A 174 -15.09 -1.63 -3.62
C PHE A 174 -15.83 -0.30 -3.77
N LEU A 175 -16.81 -0.23 -4.67
CA LEU A 175 -17.53 1.00 -5.00
C LEU A 175 -18.59 1.38 -3.97
N ASN A 176 -19.15 0.43 -3.22
CA ASN A 176 -20.18 0.69 -2.22
C ASN A 176 -19.65 0.67 -0.79
N CYS A 177 -18.75 -0.23 -0.46
CA CYS A 177 -18.25 -0.40 0.91
C CYS A 177 -16.87 0.24 1.14
N GLY A 178 -16.17 0.59 0.08
CA GLY A 178 -14.87 1.27 0.16
C GLY A 178 -13.78 0.49 0.92
N LEU A 179 -13.76 -0.84 0.84
CA LEU A 179 -12.76 -1.67 1.50
C LEU A 179 -11.34 -1.41 0.97
N ARG A 180 -10.32 -1.63 1.82
CA ARG A 180 -8.96 -1.77 1.32
C ARG A 180 -8.80 -3.12 0.63
N ILE A 181 -7.91 -3.19 -0.37
CA ILE A 181 -7.67 -4.43 -1.10
C ILE A 181 -7.23 -5.58 -0.17
N SER A 182 -6.38 -5.30 0.81
CA SER A 182 -5.95 -6.29 1.81
C SER A 182 -7.09 -6.78 2.70
N GLU A 183 -8.04 -5.91 3.02
CA GLU A 183 -9.23 -6.26 3.78
C GLU A 183 -10.13 -7.19 2.96
N LEU A 184 -10.38 -6.85 1.70
CA LEU A 184 -11.21 -7.65 0.80
C LEU A 184 -10.62 -9.05 0.58
N VAL A 185 -9.33 -9.16 0.23
CA VAL A 185 -8.70 -10.47 0.01
C VAL A 185 -8.57 -11.29 1.29
N GLY A 186 -8.55 -10.63 2.46
CA GLY A 186 -8.51 -11.25 3.78
C GLY A 186 -9.82 -11.91 4.21
N LEU A 187 -10.96 -11.53 3.64
CA LEU A 187 -12.28 -12.03 4.03
C LEU A 187 -12.39 -13.54 3.98
N ASN A 188 -13.06 -14.08 4.97
CA ASN A 188 -13.46 -15.49 5.08
C ASN A 188 -14.98 -15.62 5.01
N LEU A 189 -15.49 -16.82 4.75
CA LEU A 189 -16.93 -17.07 4.75
C LEU A 189 -17.60 -16.73 6.08
N GLN A 190 -16.91 -16.99 7.18
CA GLN A 190 -17.41 -16.69 8.54
C GLN A 190 -17.50 -15.17 8.84
N ASP A 191 -16.92 -14.32 8.00
CA ASP A 191 -17.00 -12.88 8.15
C ASP A 191 -18.27 -12.28 7.53
N ASP A 192 -19.07 -13.11 6.82
CA ASP A 192 -20.39 -12.77 6.30
C ASP A 192 -21.45 -13.02 7.37
N HIS A 193 -22.14 -11.96 7.79
CA HIS A 193 -23.22 -11.98 8.78
C HIS A 193 -24.59 -11.68 8.14
N GLY A 194 -24.71 -11.83 6.82
CA GLY A 194 -25.94 -11.59 6.07
C GLY A 194 -26.05 -10.13 5.57
N ASP A 195 -26.38 -9.22 6.46
CA ASP A 195 -26.48 -7.79 6.15
C ASP A 195 -25.16 -7.03 6.24
N SER A 196 -24.11 -7.68 6.71
CA SER A 196 -22.85 -7.01 7.01
C SER A 196 -21.64 -7.95 6.88
N LEU A 197 -20.47 -7.34 6.72
CA LEU A 197 -19.18 -8.03 6.72
C LEU A 197 -18.35 -7.57 7.92
N ARG A 198 -17.77 -8.53 8.63
CA ARG A 198 -16.75 -8.26 9.64
C ARG A 198 -15.39 -8.09 8.94
N ILE A 199 -14.78 -6.93 9.11
CA ILE A 199 -13.52 -6.55 8.46
C ILE A 199 -12.41 -6.44 9.50
N LEU A 200 -11.31 -7.14 9.26
CA LEU A 200 -10.10 -7.01 10.04
C LEU A 200 -9.18 -5.94 9.41
N GLY A 201 -9.07 -4.79 10.05
CA GLY A 201 -8.29 -3.65 9.58
C GLY A 201 -6.83 -3.65 10.05
N LYS A 202 -6.11 -2.57 9.76
CA LYS A 202 -4.72 -2.37 10.20
C LYS A 202 -4.63 -2.37 11.74
N GLY A 203 -3.65 -3.08 12.28
CA GLY A 203 -3.45 -3.20 13.73
C GLY A 203 -4.43 -4.14 14.40
N ASN A 204 -4.97 -5.11 13.68
CA ASN A 204 -5.93 -6.11 14.18
C ASN A 204 -7.24 -5.49 14.70
N LYS A 205 -7.60 -4.29 14.24
CA LYS A 205 -8.86 -3.64 14.63
C LYS A 205 -9.99 -4.18 13.78
N GLU A 206 -11.01 -4.69 14.43
CA GLU A 206 -12.23 -5.16 13.77
C GLU A 206 -13.21 -4.01 13.56
N ARG A 207 -13.92 -4.06 12.43
CA ARG A 207 -15.09 -3.22 12.18
C ARG A 207 -16.13 -3.98 11.37
N VAL A 208 -17.36 -3.56 11.48
CA VAL A 208 -18.49 -4.06 10.68
C VAL A 208 -18.75 -3.08 9.53
N VAL A 209 -18.97 -3.62 8.34
CA VAL A 209 -19.37 -2.86 7.16
C VAL A 209 -20.68 -3.43 6.66
N TYR A 210 -21.74 -2.61 6.63
CA TYR A 210 -23.05 -3.02 6.15
C TYR A 210 -23.08 -3.09 4.63
N LEU A 211 -23.76 -4.08 4.10
CA LEU A 211 -23.99 -4.29 2.68
C LEU A 211 -25.33 -3.66 2.29
N ASN A 212 -25.34 -2.92 1.19
CA ASN A 212 -26.60 -2.58 0.55
C ASN A 212 -27.11 -3.77 -0.28
N ASP A 213 -28.35 -3.69 -0.75
CA ASP A 213 -29.02 -4.77 -1.49
C ASP A 213 -28.20 -5.22 -2.71
N ALA A 214 -27.63 -4.27 -3.47
CA ALA A 214 -26.82 -4.58 -4.63
C ALA A 214 -25.53 -5.37 -4.27
N CYS A 215 -24.86 -5.02 -3.16
CA CYS A 215 -23.70 -5.78 -2.68
C CYS A 215 -24.10 -7.15 -2.16
N ARG A 216 -25.23 -7.24 -1.45
CA ARG A 216 -25.74 -8.52 -0.95
C ARG A 216 -26.07 -9.47 -2.10
N GLU A 217 -26.83 -9.01 -3.05
CA GLU A 217 -27.18 -9.80 -4.23
C GLU A 217 -25.95 -10.24 -5.04
N ALA A 218 -24.98 -9.33 -5.24
CA ALA A 218 -23.74 -9.67 -5.92
C ALA A 218 -22.92 -10.72 -5.15
N LEU A 219 -22.89 -10.63 -3.82
CA LEU A 219 -22.20 -11.61 -2.99
C LEU A 219 -22.89 -12.96 -3.01
N ASP A 220 -24.21 -13.01 -2.93
CA ASP A 220 -24.99 -14.24 -2.97
C ASP A 220 -24.81 -14.97 -4.32
N ARG A 221 -24.87 -14.25 -5.44
CA ARG A 221 -24.60 -14.82 -6.77
C ARG A 221 -23.20 -15.41 -6.85
N TYR A 222 -22.21 -14.68 -6.34
CA TYR A 222 -20.85 -15.21 -6.31
C TYR A 222 -20.69 -16.42 -5.38
N LEU A 223 -21.28 -16.40 -4.18
CA LEU A 223 -21.19 -17.51 -3.23
C LEU A 223 -21.80 -18.79 -3.76
N ALA A 224 -22.87 -18.70 -4.54
CA ALA A 224 -23.47 -19.84 -5.24
C ALA A 224 -22.46 -20.51 -6.19
N VAL A 225 -21.83 -19.71 -7.10
CA VAL A 225 -20.78 -20.23 -8.01
C VAL A 225 -19.54 -20.70 -7.25
N ARG A 226 -19.17 -19.99 -6.19
CA ARG A 226 -18.03 -20.37 -5.35
C ARG A 226 -18.23 -21.75 -4.73
N SER A 227 -19.42 -22.07 -4.25
CA SER A 227 -19.72 -23.35 -3.59
C SER A 227 -19.44 -24.54 -4.50
N GLU A 228 -19.64 -24.39 -5.81
CA GLU A 228 -19.42 -25.43 -6.82
C GLU A 228 -17.93 -25.70 -7.08
N ILE A 229 -17.07 -24.70 -6.91
CA ILE A 229 -15.65 -24.75 -7.29
C ILE A 229 -14.69 -24.81 -6.10
N ALA A 230 -15.17 -24.52 -4.89
CA ALA A 230 -14.33 -24.38 -3.72
C ALA A 230 -13.71 -25.71 -3.28
N PRO A 231 -12.39 -25.76 -3.02
CA PRO A 231 -11.78 -26.93 -2.40
C PRO A 231 -12.34 -27.17 -1.00
N PRO A 232 -12.37 -28.44 -0.52
CA PRO A 232 -12.77 -28.76 0.84
C PRO A 232 -11.95 -27.94 1.86
N ARG A 233 -12.62 -27.47 2.93
CA ARG A 233 -12.02 -26.73 4.06
C ARG A 233 -11.44 -25.33 3.73
N THR A 234 -11.59 -24.80 2.51
CA THR A 234 -11.18 -23.43 2.27
C THR A 234 -12.14 -22.43 2.90
N THR A 235 -11.62 -21.57 3.77
CA THR A 235 -12.37 -20.50 4.44
C THR A 235 -12.39 -19.20 3.65
N ALA A 236 -11.46 -19.02 2.70
CA ALA A 236 -11.35 -17.77 1.93
C ALA A 236 -12.63 -17.43 1.20
N MET A 237 -13.15 -16.20 1.37
CA MET A 237 -14.35 -15.75 0.66
C MET A 237 -14.09 -15.69 -0.85
N PHE A 238 -13.04 -14.97 -1.28
CA PHE A 238 -12.73 -14.82 -2.70
C PHE A 238 -11.62 -15.78 -3.17
N LEU A 239 -11.91 -16.52 -4.25
CA LEU A 239 -11.01 -17.53 -4.80
C LEU A 239 -10.34 -17.04 -6.10
N SER A 240 -9.07 -17.41 -6.26
CA SER A 240 -8.30 -17.28 -7.49
C SER A 240 -8.70 -18.35 -8.52
N ASN A 241 -8.18 -18.24 -9.75
CA ASN A 241 -8.36 -19.31 -10.77
C ASN A 241 -7.76 -20.64 -10.33
N ARG A 242 -6.80 -20.63 -9.38
CA ARG A 242 -6.19 -21.83 -8.79
C ARG A 242 -7.00 -22.37 -7.60
N ARG A 243 -8.19 -21.82 -7.34
CA ARG A 243 -9.07 -22.17 -6.23
C ARG A 243 -8.45 -21.97 -4.83
N THR A 244 -7.45 -21.14 -4.73
CA THR A 244 -6.87 -20.66 -3.47
C THR A 244 -7.37 -19.25 -3.20
N ARG A 245 -7.09 -18.69 -2.01
CA ARG A 245 -7.39 -17.27 -1.71
C ARG A 245 -6.84 -16.37 -2.81
N ILE A 246 -7.64 -15.43 -3.28
CA ILE A 246 -7.20 -14.45 -4.29
C ILE A 246 -6.12 -13.55 -3.70
N SER A 247 -5.10 -13.21 -4.50
CA SER A 247 -4.06 -12.28 -4.10
C SER A 247 -4.42 -10.83 -4.43
N CYS A 248 -3.80 -9.86 -3.72
CA CYS A 248 -3.92 -8.44 -4.04
C CYS A 248 -3.55 -8.15 -5.50
N ASP A 249 -2.49 -8.77 -6.01
CA ASP A 249 -2.04 -8.57 -7.39
C ASP A 249 -3.10 -9.05 -8.40
N SER A 250 -3.70 -10.22 -8.15
CA SER A 250 -4.79 -10.73 -9.01
C SER A 250 -5.99 -9.79 -9.05
N VAL A 251 -6.35 -9.20 -7.90
CA VAL A 251 -7.43 -8.20 -7.83
C VAL A 251 -7.04 -6.92 -8.57
N GLN A 252 -5.79 -6.43 -8.43
CA GLN A 252 -5.32 -5.25 -9.15
C GLN A 252 -5.35 -5.46 -10.67
N VAL A 253 -4.89 -6.61 -11.15
CA VAL A 253 -4.92 -6.99 -12.57
C VAL A 253 -6.37 -7.04 -13.08
N MET A 254 -7.27 -7.67 -12.30
CA MET A 254 -8.70 -7.74 -12.62
C MET A 254 -9.32 -6.34 -12.73
N VAL A 255 -9.07 -5.46 -11.77
CA VAL A 255 -9.58 -4.08 -11.77
C VAL A 255 -9.07 -3.31 -12.98
N LYS A 256 -7.76 -3.34 -13.27
CA LYS A 256 -7.18 -2.68 -14.45
C LYS A 256 -7.80 -3.18 -15.75
N LYS A 257 -7.97 -4.49 -15.90
CA LYS A 257 -8.60 -5.09 -17.08
C LYS A 257 -10.03 -4.56 -17.29
N ASN A 258 -10.84 -4.49 -16.24
CA ASN A 258 -12.22 -4.00 -16.37
C ASN A 258 -12.29 -2.48 -16.58
N LEU A 259 -11.37 -1.69 -16.00
CA LEU A 259 -11.24 -0.26 -16.29
C LEU A 259 -10.95 -0.04 -17.78
N THR A 260 -9.99 -0.76 -18.36
CA THR A 260 -9.70 -0.69 -19.80
C THR A 260 -10.91 -1.08 -20.66
N ARG A 261 -11.63 -2.15 -20.29
CA ARG A 261 -12.86 -2.56 -20.97
C ARG A 261 -13.97 -1.49 -20.92
N ALA A 262 -14.04 -0.77 -19.81
CA ALA A 262 -14.97 0.34 -19.63
C ALA A 262 -14.55 1.61 -20.39
N GLY A 263 -13.45 1.59 -21.14
CA GLY A 263 -12.90 2.76 -21.82
C GLY A 263 -12.37 3.83 -20.86
N LEU A 264 -11.95 3.42 -19.66
CA LEU A 264 -11.36 4.29 -18.65
C LEU A 264 -9.82 4.13 -18.64
N ASP A 265 -9.10 5.22 -18.37
CA ASP A 265 -7.66 5.18 -18.28
C ASP A 265 -7.20 4.40 -17.04
N ALA A 266 -6.88 3.11 -17.24
CA ALA A 266 -6.45 2.21 -16.16
C ALA A 266 -5.13 2.64 -15.48
N SER A 267 -4.37 3.58 -16.03
CA SER A 267 -3.16 4.13 -15.39
C SER A 267 -3.51 5.10 -14.27
N GLN A 268 -4.65 5.79 -14.40
CA GLN A 268 -5.11 6.78 -13.43
C GLN A 268 -5.88 6.18 -12.26
N TYR A 269 -6.37 4.94 -12.38
CA TYR A 269 -7.21 4.32 -11.36
C TYR A 269 -6.56 3.07 -10.76
N SER A 270 -6.76 2.89 -9.47
CA SER A 270 -6.30 1.74 -8.69
C SER A 270 -7.39 1.32 -7.71
N THR A 271 -7.26 0.17 -7.09
CA THR A 271 -8.18 -0.27 -6.02
C THR A 271 -8.32 0.76 -4.89
N HIS A 272 -7.25 1.49 -4.60
CA HIS A 272 -7.29 2.57 -3.60
C HIS A 272 -8.12 3.76 -4.09
N LYS A 273 -8.05 4.08 -5.38
CA LYS A 273 -8.89 5.14 -5.98
C LYS A 273 -10.37 4.73 -6.10
N LEU A 274 -10.69 3.44 -6.27
CA LEU A 274 -12.07 2.97 -6.16
C LEU A 274 -12.64 3.18 -4.74
N ARG A 275 -11.83 3.00 -3.70
CA ARG A 275 -12.21 3.36 -2.33
C ARG A 275 -12.44 4.87 -2.18
N HIS A 276 -11.60 5.72 -2.79
CA HIS A 276 -11.85 7.16 -2.83
C HIS A 276 -13.14 7.50 -3.59
N THR A 277 -13.43 6.78 -4.68
CA THR A 277 -14.69 6.90 -5.42
C THR A 277 -15.88 6.63 -4.50
N ALA A 278 -15.88 5.51 -3.78
CA ALA A 278 -16.94 5.20 -2.82
C ALA A 278 -17.14 6.33 -1.80
N ALA A 279 -16.07 6.78 -1.17
CA ALA A 279 -16.13 7.85 -0.19
C ALA A 279 -16.66 9.18 -0.77
N THR A 280 -16.23 9.55 -1.98
CA THR A 280 -16.67 10.79 -2.65
C THR A 280 -18.14 10.70 -3.05
N LEU A 281 -18.57 9.58 -3.63
CA LEU A 281 -19.97 9.38 -4.00
C LEU A 281 -20.89 9.38 -2.76
N MET A 282 -20.44 8.82 -1.64
CA MET A 282 -21.18 8.90 -0.36
C MET A 282 -21.36 10.35 0.09
N LEU A 283 -20.30 11.15 0.09
CA LEU A 283 -20.38 12.58 0.44
C LEU A 283 -21.32 13.36 -0.47
N GLN A 284 -21.23 13.12 -1.80
CA GLN A 284 -22.11 13.77 -2.80
C GLN A 284 -23.59 13.42 -2.59
N ASN A 285 -23.88 12.25 -2.01
CA ASN A 285 -25.23 11.81 -1.68
C ASN A 285 -25.66 12.17 -0.24
N GLY A 286 -24.97 13.10 0.41
CA GLY A 286 -25.38 13.68 1.67
C GLY A 286 -24.94 12.93 2.94
N VAL A 287 -24.07 11.94 2.81
CA VAL A 287 -23.45 11.30 3.99
C VAL A 287 -22.49 12.30 4.62
N ASP A 288 -22.66 12.61 5.90
CA ASP A 288 -21.79 13.54 6.60
C ASP A 288 -20.37 12.98 6.78
N VAL A 289 -19.39 13.89 6.94
CA VAL A 289 -17.96 13.54 7.00
C VAL A 289 -17.64 12.63 8.20
N ARG A 290 -18.35 12.80 9.34
CA ARG A 290 -18.11 12.01 10.54
C ARG A 290 -18.60 10.58 10.32
N THR A 291 -19.81 10.42 9.79
CA THR A 291 -20.40 9.15 9.35
C THR A 291 -19.48 8.45 8.35
N LEU A 292 -18.93 9.19 7.38
CA LEU A 292 -17.99 8.65 6.41
C LEU A 292 -16.68 8.20 7.07
N GLN A 293 -16.14 8.98 7.99
CA GLN A 293 -14.92 8.60 8.73
C GLN A 293 -15.16 7.32 9.54
N GLU A 294 -16.33 7.14 10.10
CA GLU A 294 -16.72 5.94 10.83
C GLU A 294 -16.94 4.76 9.88
N ALA A 295 -17.62 4.92 8.76
CA ALA A 295 -17.84 3.89 7.73
C ALA A 295 -16.56 3.42 7.09
N VAL A 296 -15.65 4.35 6.82
CA VAL A 296 -14.34 4.08 6.23
C VAL A 296 -13.31 3.70 7.30
N SER A 297 -13.50 4.06 8.58
CA SER A 297 -12.54 3.87 9.68
C SER A 297 -13.09 3.19 10.93
N TYR A 298 -14.38 3.30 11.27
CA TYR A 298 -14.97 2.77 12.51
C TYR A 298 -16.44 2.31 12.36
N THR A 299 -16.81 1.39 13.23
CA THR A 299 -18.04 0.68 13.50
C THR A 299 -19.35 1.48 13.50
N HIS A 300 -20.41 0.81 13.04
CA HIS A 300 -21.86 1.11 13.17
C HIS A 300 -22.41 2.26 12.33
N LEU A 301 -22.70 1.98 11.03
CA LEU A 301 -23.70 2.77 10.30
C LEU A 301 -24.21 2.03 9.05
N THR A 302 -25.51 2.05 8.88
CA THR A 302 -26.18 1.67 7.63
C THR A 302 -25.78 2.68 6.56
N LEU A 303 -25.02 2.25 5.56
CA LEU A 303 -24.69 3.09 4.43
C LEU A 303 -25.90 3.18 3.49
N PRO A 304 -26.31 4.38 3.03
CA PRO A 304 -27.32 4.50 2.01
C PRO A 304 -26.85 3.81 0.72
N THR A 305 -27.77 3.22 0.00
CA THR A 305 -27.51 2.61 -1.32
C THR A 305 -27.04 3.69 -2.28
N ILE A 306 -25.75 3.68 -2.65
CA ILE A 306 -25.16 4.72 -3.51
C ILE A 306 -25.24 4.37 -4.97
N LEU A 307 -25.18 3.08 -5.28
CA LEU A 307 -25.35 2.54 -6.61
C LEU A 307 -26.63 1.69 -6.65
N LEU A 308 -27.71 2.29 -7.14
CA LEU A 308 -28.83 1.53 -7.65
C LEU A 308 -28.35 0.86 -8.96
N VAL A 309 -28.31 -0.45 -8.97
CA VAL A 309 -28.14 -1.23 -10.21
C VAL A 309 -29.50 -1.42 -10.83
#